data_83b7c91ca9aa2fd6de28ee06a2d86949
#
_entry.id   83b7c91ca9aa2fd6de28ee06a2d86949
#
_cell.length_a   1.000
_cell.length_b   1.000
_cell.length_c   1.000
_cell.angle_alpha   90.00
_cell.angle_beta   90.00
_cell.angle_gamma   90.00
#
_symmetry.space_group_name_H-M   'P 1'
#
loop_
_entity.id
_entity.type
_entity.pdbx_description
1 polymer ?
#
loop_
_entity_poly.entity_id
_entity_poly.type
_entity_poly.pdbx_seq_one_letter_code
_entity_poly.pdbx_strand_id
1 'polypeptide(L)'
;MKKIIMSWSKCRVEVGKTGADDAMATTLYSVGTINDKSTTLATADGGKLEAKATGGITVASEEYEPVVTITTRVKEIDFDTEGLFTGATKSSDGSELDVKTLIVSDEFSVKVTPKNIGATGIKAPRCSVSFRPGSSEEEGHYVDLTFTILPTESGTLYKKFKVATSDWGTETMYTGTANAGS
;
A
#
# COMPACT_ATOMS: atom_id res chain seq x y z
N MET A 1 -26.75 16.85 15.70
CA MET A 1 -26.22 15.48 15.52
C MET A 1 -25.03 15.57 14.56
N LYS A 2 -23.87 15.02 14.91
CA LYS A 2 -22.70 15.00 14.03
C LYS A 2 -22.97 14.02 12.87
N LYS A 3 -22.90 14.48 11.64
CA LYS A 3 -23.12 13.62 10.46
C LYS A 3 -22.04 12.54 10.41
N ILE A 4 -22.45 11.28 10.42
CA ILE A 4 -21.53 10.15 10.21
C ILE A 4 -21.27 10.03 8.72
N ILE A 5 -20.01 10.10 8.33
CA ILE A 5 -19.58 9.91 6.93
C ILE A 5 -19.01 8.49 6.85
N MET A 6 -19.57 7.67 5.95
CA MET A 6 -18.98 6.37 5.65
C MET A 6 -17.59 6.58 5.07
N SER A 7 -16.60 6.12 5.81
CA SER A 7 -15.21 6.10 5.34
C SER A 7 -14.97 4.85 4.51
N TRP A 8 -14.06 4.96 3.54
CA TRP A 8 -13.57 3.82 2.76
C TRP A 8 -14.56 3.21 1.75
N SER A 9 -15.57 3.95 1.32
CA SER A 9 -16.29 3.60 0.10
C SER A 9 -15.48 4.04 -1.13
N LYS A 10 -15.26 3.14 -2.08
CA LYS A 10 -14.53 3.40 -3.34
C LYS A 10 -13.21 4.16 -3.11
N CYS A 11 -12.22 3.47 -2.58
CA CYS A 11 -10.91 4.06 -2.36
C CYS A 11 -10.10 4.18 -3.65
N ARG A 12 -9.34 5.28 -3.77
CA ARG A 12 -8.18 5.39 -4.66
C ARG A 12 -6.95 5.01 -3.86
N VAL A 13 -6.08 4.20 -4.43
CA VAL A 13 -4.78 3.87 -3.86
C VAL A 13 -3.71 4.38 -4.79
N GLU A 14 -2.84 5.20 -4.26
CA GLU A 14 -1.73 5.80 -4.98
C GLU A 14 -0.42 5.44 -4.28
N VAL A 15 0.61 5.14 -5.06
CA VAL A 15 1.91 4.69 -4.57
C VAL A 15 3.05 5.47 -5.21
N GLY A 16 4.15 5.59 -4.51
CA GLY A 16 5.40 6.13 -5.02
C GLY A 16 6.56 5.57 -4.22
N LYS A 17 7.77 5.53 -4.77
CA LYS A 17 8.94 5.10 -4.00
C LYS A 17 9.16 6.04 -2.83
N THR A 18 9.41 5.48 -1.65
CA THR A 18 9.70 6.24 -0.43
C THR A 18 10.85 7.22 -0.69
N GLY A 19 10.67 8.46 -0.28
CA GLY A 19 11.68 9.50 -0.43
C GLY A 19 12.85 9.33 0.54
N ALA A 20 13.86 10.20 0.40
CA ALA A 20 14.97 10.26 1.35
C ALA A 20 14.44 10.55 2.76
N ASP A 21 15.14 10.06 3.77
CA ASP A 21 14.80 10.22 5.20
C ASP A 21 13.38 9.73 5.53
N ASP A 22 12.95 8.65 4.88
CA ASP A 22 11.60 8.06 5.01
C ASP A 22 10.46 9.06 4.73
N ALA A 23 10.72 10.07 3.91
CA ALA A 23 9.71 11.05 3.54
C ALA A 23 8.66 10.44 2.60
N MET A 24 7.45 10.99 2.67
CA MET A 24 6.40 10.66 1.70
C MET A 24 6.87 10.96 0.28
N ALA A 25 6.63 10.05 -0.65
CA ALA A 25 6.96 10.23 -2.06
C ALA A 25 6.40 11.57 -2.59
N THR A 26 7.22 12.29 -3.36
CA THR A 26 6.80 13.57 -3.96
C THR A 26 5.83 13.37 -5.13
N THR A 27 5.97 12.25 -5.84
CA THR A 27 5.06 11.86 -6.91
C THR A 27 4.39 10.55 -6.53
N LEU A 28 3.07 10.53 -6.63
CA LEU A 28 2.24 9.35 -6.37
C LEU A 28 1.53 8.95 -7.65
N TYR A 29 1.51 7.66 -7.92
CA TYR A 29 0.89 7.06 -9.09
C TYR A 29 -0.29 6.19 -8.67
N SER A 30 -1.39 6.27 -9.40
CA SER A 30 -2.52 5.36 -9.20
C SER A 30 -2.11 3.93 -9.50
N VAL A 31 -2.52 3.00 -8.67
CA VAL A 31 -2.30 1.56 -8.92
C VAL A 31 -3.24 0.99 -10.00
N GLY A 32 -4.18 1.78 -10.47
CA GLY A 32 -5.18 1.37 -11.47
C GLY A 32 -6.55 1.08 -10.89
N THR A 33 -7.32 0.25 -11.58
CA THR A 33 -8.70 -0.08 -11.20
C THR A 33 -8.73 -1.05 -10.02
N ILE A 34 -9.29 -0.58 -8.91
CA ILE A 34 -9.40 -1.37 -7.68
C ILE A 34 -10.71 -2.17 -7.71
N ASN A 35 -10.64 -3.44 -7.33
CA ASN A 35 -11.80 -4.29 -7.16
C ASN A 35 -12.72 -3.74 -6.06
N ASP A 36 -14.04 -3.85 -6.26
CA ASP A 36 -15.02 -3.35 -5.29
C ASP A 36 -14.78 -3.98 -3.90
N LYS A 37 -14.82 -3.14 -2.87
CA LYS A 37 -14.67 -3.52 -1.44
C LYS A 37 -13.37 -4.25 -1.07
N SER A 38 -12.34 -4.20 -1.92
CA SER A 38 -11.08 -4.92 -1.67
C SER A 38 -10.08 -4.14 -0.82
N THR A 39 -10.22 -2.81 -0.69
CA THR A 39 -9.27 -1.99 0.07
C THR A 39 -9.60 -2.01 1.55
N THR A 40 -8.66 -2.50 2.36
CA THR A 40 -8.80 -2.58 3.82
C THR A 40 -7.55 -2.05 4.53
N LEU A 41 -7.74 -1.47 5.70
CA LEU A 41 -6.69 -1.20 6.68
C LEU A 41 -6.95 -2.12 7.88
N ALA A 42 -5.99 -2.95 8.21
CA ALA A 42 -6.09 -3.87 9.34
C ALA A 42 -4.88 -3.70 10.27
N THR A 43 -5.11 -3.93 11.53
CA THR A 43 -4.06 -3.97 12.54
C THR A 43 -4.09 -5.35 13.18
N ALA A 44 -2.95 -6.04 13.12
CA ALA A 44 -2.75 -7.29 13.85
C ALA A 44 -1.92 -7.02 15.09
N ASP A 45 -2.25 -7.69 16.18
CA ASP A 45 -1.47 -7.59 17.41
C ASP A 45 -0.04 -8.04 17.16
N GLY A 46 0.91 -7.36 17.75
CA GLY A 46 2.29 -7.79 17.82
C GLY A 46 2.40 -9.07 18.65
N GLY A 47 3.50 -9.78 18.53
CA GLY A 47 3.77 -10.92 19.39
C GLY A 47 3.86 -10.49 20.86
N LYS A 48 3.68 -11.44 21.76
CA LYS A 48 3.87 -11.24 23.20
C LYS A 48 4.98 -12.15 23.70
N LEU A 49 5.97 -11.58 24.34
CA LEU A 49 7.01 -12.34 25.04
C LEU A 49 6.64 -12.44 26.51
N GLU A 50 6.52 -13.65 27.01
CA GLU A 50 6.22 -13.91 28.44
C GLU A 50 7.35 -14.71 29.07
N ALA A 51 7.89 -14.20 30.15
CA ALA A 51 8.73 -14.98 31.04
C ALA A 51 7.84 -15.57 32.15
N LYS A 52 7.93 -16.90 32.30
CA LYS A 52 7.13 -17.63 33.30
C LYS A 52 8.05 -18.23 34.36
N ALA A 53 7.66 -18.09 35.64
CA ALA A 53 8.28 -18.79 36.75
C ALA A 53 7.71 -20.21 36.89
N THR A 54 8.35 -21.03 37.75
CA THR A 54 7.86 -22.35 38.09
C THR A 54 6.41 -22.30 38.58
N GLY A 55 5.57 -23.18 38.02
CA GLY A 55 4.13 -23.16 38.27
C GLY A 55 3.32 -22.35 37.25
N GLY A 56 3.92 -21.84 36.16
CA GLY A 56 3.23 -21.17 35.06
C GLY A 56 2.84 -19.72 35.32
N ILE A 57 3.34 -19.13 36.41
CA ILE A 57 3.05 -17.72 36.75
C ILE A 57 3.87 -16.81 35.83
N THR A 58 3.20 -15.90 35.10
CA THR A 58 3.87 -14.87 34.28
C THR A 58 4.52 -13.85 35.23
N VAL A 59 5.84 -13.74 35.15
CA VAL A 59 6.66 -12.82 35.97
C VAL A 59 7.10 -11.58 35.20
N ALA A 60 7.13 -11.66 33.86
CA ALA A 60 7.37 -10.53 32.97
C ALA A 60 6.64 -10.74 31.65
N SER A 61 6.20 -9.67 31.04
CA SER A 61 5.50 -9.67 29.76
C SER A 61 5.89 -8.43 29.00
N GLU A 62 6.28 -8.61 27.74
CA GLU A 62 6.58 -7.55 26.78
C GLU A 62 5.71 -7.75 25.53
N GLU A 63 5.06 -6.70 25.09
CA GLU A 63 4.25 -6.71 23.87
C GLU A 63 5.02 -6.05 22.74
N TYR A 64 5.04 -6.69 21.58
CA TYR A 64 5.61 -6.08 20.39
C TYR A 64 4.62 -5.13 19.74
N GLU A 65 5.16 -4.15 18.99
CA GLU A 65 4.37 -3.20 18.21
C GLU A 65 3.38 -3.92 17.29
N PRO A 66 2.11 -3.50 17.25
CA PRO A 66 1.12 -4.01 16.32
C PRO A 66 1.55 -3.77 14.87
N VAL A 67 1.24 -4.73 14.00
CA VAL A 67 1.52 -4.62 12.56
C VAL A 67 0.29 -4.06 11.86
N VAL A 68 0.48 -2.96 11.14
CA VAL A 68 -0.59 -2.32 10.37
C VAL A 68 -0.39 -2.61 8.88
N THR A 69 -1.42 -3.11 8.23
CA THR A 69 -1.39 -3.45 6.81
C THR A 69 -2.51 -2.78 6.04
N ILE A 70 -2.23 -2.38 4.81
CA ILE A 70 -3.23 -1.97 3.82
C ILE A 70 -3.24 -3.04 2.74
N THR A 71 -4.41 -3.62 2.45
CA THR A 71 -4.58 -4.59 1.37
C THR A 71 -5.50 -4.03 0.32
N THR A 72 -5.23 -4.35 -0.94
CA THR A 72 -6.09 -4.00 -2.06
C THR A 72 -5.91 -4.97 -3.21
N ARG A 73 -6.98 -5.25 -3.97
CA ARG A 73 -6.93 -6.01 -5.21
C ARG A 73 -7.09 -5.07 -6.39
N VAL A 74 -6.12 -5.08 -7.27
CA VAL A 74 -6.12 -4.31 -8.52
C VAL A 74 -6.51 -5.22 -9.66
N LYS A 75 -7.46 -4.80 -10.49
CA LYS A 75 -7.86 -5.50 -11.73
C LYS A 75 -7.12 -4.90 -12.90
N GLU A 76 -6.67 -5.76 -13.82
CA GLU A 76 -6.04 -5.34 -15.07
C GLU A 76 -4.91 -4.31 -14.83
N ILE A 77 -3.95 -4.66 -13.93
CA ILE A 77 -2.79 -3.80 -13.70
C ILE A 77 -1.99 -3.67 -15.01
N ASP A 78 -1.59 -2.45 -15.35
CA ASP A 78 -0.77 -2.24 -16.54
C ASP A 78 0.69 -2.65 -16.30
N PHE A 79 1.41 -2.99 -17.39
CA PHE A 79 2.78 -3.48 -17.32
C PHE A 79 3.78 -2.46 -16.75
N ASP A 80 3.54 -1.17 -16.93
CA ASP A 80 4.40 -0.15 -16.35
C ASP A 80 4.27 -0.11 -14.83
N THR A 81 3.03 -0.16 -14.32
CA THR A 81 2.76 -0.21 -12.87
C THR A 81 3.27 -1.53 -12.25
N GLU A 82 3.12 -2.66 -12.94
CA GLU A 82 3.70 -3.93 -12.50
C GLU A 82 5.23 -3.85 -12.44
N GLY A 83 5.86 -3.25 -13.45
CA GLY A 83 7.30 -3.00 -13.49
C GLY A 83 7.80 -2.09 -12.37
N LEU A 84 6.98 -1.13 -11.92
CA LEU A 84 7.31 -0.28 -10.78
C LEU A 84 7.53 -1.10 -9.50
N PHE A 85 6.72 -2.14 -9.28
CA PHE A 85 6.85 -3.01 -8.11
C PHE A 85 7.90 -4.09 -8.26
N THR A 86 7.91 -4.78 -9.38
CA THR A 86 8.72 -5.99 -9.58
C THR A 86 10.08 -5.71 -10.24
N GLY A 87 10.28 -4.52 -10.78
CA GLY A 87 11.45 -4.23 -11.61
C GLY A 87 11.43 -4.95 -12.95
N ALA A 88 10.28 -5.47 -13.37
CA ALA A 88 10.11 -6.17 -14.64
C ALA A 88 10.36 -5.24 -15.83
N THR A 89 10.87 -5.81 -16.91
CA THR A 89 11.21 -5.08 -18.12
C THR A 89 10.19 -5.34 -19.21
N LYS A 90 9.61 -4.27 -19.73
CA LYS A 90 8.66 -4.32 -20.84
C LYS A 90 9.40 -4.39 -22.19
N SER A 91 8.89 -5.19 -23.12
CA SER A 91 9.39 -5.24 -24.49
C SER A 91 9.25 -3.87 -25.18
N SER A 92 10.05 -3.63 -26.23
CA SER A 92 10.06 -2.34 -26.94
C SER A 92 8.74 -2.00 -27.61
N ASP A 93 7.97 -3.01 -28.01
CA ASP A 93 6.62 -2.87 -28.58
C ASP A 93 5.51 -2.84 -27.51
N GLY A 94 5.88 -3.07 -26.24
CA GLY A 94 4.95 -3.05 -25.11
C GLY A 94 4.03 -4.26 -25.00
N SER A 95 4.25 -5.29 -25.79
CA SER A 95 3.37 -6.48 -25.85
C SER A 95 3.69 -7.52 -24.78
N GLU A 96 4.90 -7.50 -24.24
CA GLU A 96 5.39 -8.51 -23.30
C GLU A 96 6.03 -7.84 -22.07
N LEU A 97 5.93 -8.51 -20.92
CA LEU A 97 6.58 -8.12 -19.66
C LEU A 97 7.43 -9.29 -19.15
N ASP A 98 8.74 -9.07 -19.01
CA ASP A 98 9.67 -10.08 -18.49
C ASP A 98 9.77 -9.96 -16.95
N VAL A 99 9.00 -10.77 -16.25
CA VAL A 99 8.95 -10.82 -14.80
C VAL A 99 9.96 -11.84 -14.28
N LYS A 100 11.03 -11.37 -13.65
CA LYS A 100 12.10 -12.22 -13.11
C LYS A 100 11.89 -12.60 -11.64
N THR A 101 11.15 -11.78 -10.91
CA THR A 101 10.89 -11.97 -9.49
C THR A 101 9.59 -11.31 -9.09
N LEU A 102 8.93 -11.86 -8.06
CA LEU A 102 7.77 -11.24 -7.40
C LEU A 102 8.16 -10.62 -6.05
N ILE A 103 9.46 -10.59 -5.74
CA ILE A 103 9.97 -9.94 -4.53
C ILE A 103 10.11 -8.46 -4.83
N VAL A 104 9.42 -7.64 -4.06
CA VAL A 104 9.53 -6.18 -4.11
C VAL A 104 10.59 -5.77 -3.10
N SER A 105 11.73 -5.27 -3.61
CA SER A 105 12.86 -4.86 -2.77
C SER A 105 12.75 -3.42 -2.28
N ASP A 106 12.06 -2.58 -3.05
CA ASP A 106 11.91 -1.17 -2.73
C ASP A 106 10.79 -0.96 -1.70
N GLU A 107 10.93 0.09 -0.92
CA GLU A 107 9.88 0.58 -0.03
C GLU A 107 9.06 1.66 -0.72
N PHE A 108 7.77 1.70 -0.42
CA PHE A 108 6.81 2.58 -1.06
C PHE A 108 6.06 3.44 -0.06
N SER A 109 5.82 4.67 -0.46
CA SER A 109 4.79 5.51 0.15
C SER A 109 3.42 5.16 -0.42
N VAL A 110 2.41 5.11 0.43
CA VAL A 110 1.03 4.76 0.05
C VAL A 110 0.07 5.83 0.51
N LYS A 111 -0.80 6.29 -0.39
CA LYS A 111 -1.93 7.17 -0.06
C LYS A 111 -3.22 6.46 -0.41
N VAL A 112 -4.11 6.34 0.57
CA VAL A 112 -5.47 5.82 0.37
C VAL A 112 -6.45 6.94 0.53
N THR A 113 -7.19 7.24 -0.53
CA THR A 113 -8.17 8.33 -0.57
C THR A 113 -9.58 7.76 -0.78
N PRO A 114 -10.42 7.73 0.25
CA PRO A 114 -11.84 7.39 0.10
C PRO A 114 -12.59 8.40 -0.77
N LYS A 115 -13.66 7.97 -1.42
CA LYS A 115 -14.43 8.84 -2.33
C LYS A 115 -15.14 10.00 -1.61
N ASN A 116 -15.63 9.77 -0.41
CA ASN A 116 -16.48 10.76 0.28
C ASN A 116 -15.65 11.90 0.86
N ILE A 117 -15.98 13.12 0.49
CA ILE A 117 -15.37 14.33 1.05
C ILE A 117 -15.62 14.37 2.56
N GLY A 118 -14.58 14.71 3.32
CA GLY A 118 -14.60 14.70 4.78
C GLY A 118 -14.39 13.33 5.41
N ALA A 119 -14.36 12.24 4.62
CA ALA A 119 -13.94 10.93 5.11
C ALA A 119 -12.46 10.94 5.52
N THR A 120 -12.03 9.93 6.27
CA THR A 120 -10.65 9.83 6.72
C THR A 120 -9.84 8.99 5.74
N GLY A 121 -8.88 9.60 5.09
CA GLY A 121 -7.85 8.93 4.29
C GLY A 121 -6.56 8.70 5.08
N ILE A 122 -5.65 7.91 4.50
CA ILE A 122 -4.38 7.50 5.10
C ILE A 122 -3.22 7.85 4.16
N LYS A 123 -2.14 8.35 4.75
CA LYS A 123 -0.83 8.55 4.10
C LYS A 123 0.22 7.81 4.91
N ALA A 124 0.77 6.74 4.36
CA ALA A 124 1.85 5.96 4.96
C ALA A 124 3.14 6.25 4.18
N PRO A 125 4.14 6.89 4.79
CA PRO A 125 5.36 7.28 4.09
C PRO A 125 6.22 6.09 3.69
N ARG A 126 6.22 5.03 4.50
CA ARG A 126 7.11 3.91 4.37
C ARG A 126 6.36 2.59 4.52
N CYS A 127 6.33 1.79 3.48
CA CYS A 127 5.69 0.48 3.47
C CYS A 127 6.56 -0.53 2.72
N SER A 128 6.64 -1.75 3.22
CA SER A 128 7.06 -2.89 2.41
C SER A 128 5.86 -3.43 1.64
N VAL A 129 6.10 -3.97 0.47
CA VAL A 129 5.03 -4.40 -0.45
C VAL A 129 5.13 -5.90 -0.72
N SER A 130 4.02 -6.59 -0.57
CA SER A 130 3.83 -7.94 -1.10
C SER A 130 2.99 -7.87 -2.36
N PHE A 131 3.54 -8.34 -3.48
CA PHE A 131 2.94 -8.35 -4.81
C PHE A 131 2.57 -9.78 -5.17
N ARG A 132 1.28 -10.07 -5.40
CA ARG A 132 0.78 -11.42 -5.68
C ARG A 132 -0.18 -11.38 -6.86
N PRO A 133 0.31 -11.66 -8.09
CA PRO A 133 -0.54 -11.75 -9.27
C PRO A 133 -1.37 -13.04 -9.25
N GLY A 134 -2.55 -12.96 -9.81
CA GLY A 134 -3.44 -14.09 -10.02
C GLY A 134 -4.30 -13.88 -11.26
N SER A 135 -4.83 -14.96 -11.79
CA SER A 135 -5.75 -14.93 -12.92
C SER A 135 -6.76 -16.05 -12.82
N SER A 136 -8.00 -15.77 -13.16
CA SER A 136 -9.07 -16.76 -13.27
C SER A 136 -10.01 -16.40 -14.41
N GLU A 137 -10.76 -17.39 -14.91
CA GLU A 137 -11.77 -17.13 -15.96
C GLU A 137 -12.91 -16.24 -15.46
N GLU A 138 -13.20 -16.27 -14.16
CA GLU A 138 -14.26 -15.47 -13.55
C GLU A 138 -13.84 -14.02 -13.29
N GLU A 139 -12.62 -13.80 -12.78
CA GLU A 139 -12.17 -12.48 -12.34
C GLU A 139 -11.23 -11.77 -13.32
N GLY A 140 -10.71 -12.50 -14.33
CA GLY A 140 -9.68 -12.02 -15.22
C GLY A 140 -8.32 -11.97 -14.53
N HIS A 141 -7.44 -11.10 -14.98
CA HIS A 141 -6.15 -10.85 -14.36
C HIS A 141 -6.29 -9.87 -13.20
N TYR A 142 -5.68 -10.18 -12.08
CA TYR A 142 -5.66 -9.31 -10.90
C TYR A 142 -4.34 -9.41 -10.14
N VAL A 143 -4.09 -8.44 -9.30
CA VAL A 143 -2.94 -8.43 -8.39
C VAL A 143 -3.42 -8.09 -6.99
N ASP A 144 -3.06 -8.93 -6.02
CA ASP A 144 -3.24 -8.64 -4.61
C ASP A 144 -2.00 -7.91 -4.09
N LEU A 145 -2.20 -6.66 -3.67
CA LEU A 145 -1.19 -5.83 -3.06
C LEU A 145 -1.42 -5.78 -1.55
N THR A 146 -0.37 -6.07 -0.79
CA THR A 146 -0.36 -5.89 0.66
C THR A 146 0.78 -4.97 1.03
N PHE A 147 0.44 -3.82 1.60
CA PHE A 147 1.38 -2.83 2.10
C PHE A 147 1.49 -2.96 3.62
N THR A 148 2.64 -3.41 4.10
CA THR A 148 2.94 -3.44 5.54
C THR A 148 3.59 -2.12 5.92
N ILE A 149 2.93 -1.36 6.77
CA ILE A 149 3.38 -0.03 7.19
C ILE A 149 4.56 -0.20 8.16
N LEU A 150 5.65 0.49 7.85
CA LEU A 150 6.87 0.51 8.64
C LEU A 150 7.01 1.88 9.33
N PRO A 151 7.58 1.92 10.55
CA PRO A 151 7.87 3.20 11.19
C PRO A 151 8.96 3.95 10.42
N THR A 152 8.80 5.27 10.32
CA THR A 152 9.87 6.16 9.86
C THR A 152 10.91 6.35 10.94
N GLU A 153 12.07 6.95 10.63
CA GLU A 153 13.07 7.31 11.65
C GLU A 153 12.50 8.17 12.79
N SER A 154 11.50 9.00 12.49
CA SER A 154 10.78 9.81 13.49
C SER A 154 9.74 9.01 14.31
N GLY A 155 9.58 7.72 14.05
CA GLY A 155 8.58 6.84 14.70
C GLY A 155 7.16 7.01 14.16
N THR A 156 6.95 7.78 13.10
CA THR A 156 5.62 7.93 12.48
C THR A 156 5.30 6.71 11.64
N LEU A 157 4.16 6.04 11.90
CA LEU A 157 3.65 4.96 11.05
C LEU A 157 2.88 5.52 9.86
N TYR A 158 1.84 6.28 10.11
CA TYR A 158 1.03 6.89 9.07
C TYR A 158 0.34 8.16 9.57
N LYS A 159 -0.13 8.97 8.63
CA LYS A 159 -0.91 10.19 8.90
C LYS A 159 -2.35 10.00 8.42
N LYS A 160 -3.31 10.42 9.22
CA LYS A 160 -4.71 10.53 8.82
C LYS A 160 -4.97 11.91 8.27
N PHE A 161 -5.74 12.00 7.17
CA PHE A 161 -6.16 13.28 6.62
C PHE A 161 -7.65 13.28 6.31
N LYS A 162 -8.25 14.45 6.24
CA LYS A 162 -9.64 14.60 5.80
C LYS A 162 -9.65 14.84 4.30
N VAL A 163 -10.38 14.00 3.58
CA VAL A 163 -10.50 14.09 2.12
C VAL A 163 -11.13 15.41 1.73
N ALA A 164 -10.45 16.17 0.89
CA ALA A 164 -10.93 17.38 0.26
C ALA A 164 -11.24 17.13 -1.23
N THR A 165 -11.95 18.05 -1.86
CA THR A 165 -12.25 17.95 -3.30
C THR A 165 -10.99 17.89 -4.16
N SER A 166 -9.93 18.56 -3.75
CA SER A 166 -8.61 18.54 -4.43
C SER A 166 -7.92 17.17 -4.42
N ASP A 167 -8.25 16.30 -3.46
CA ASP A 167 -7.68 14.94 -3.39
C ASP A 167 -8.22 14.01 -4.50
N TRP A 168 -9.29 14.41 -5.17
CA TRP A 168 -9.91 13.70 -6.30
C TRP A 168 -9.60 14.38 -7.63
N GLY A 169 -8.46 15.03 -7.76
CA GLY A 169 -7.94 15.51 -9.04
C GLY A 169 -7.65 14.39 -10.05
N THR A 170 -7.02 14.76 -11.17
CA THR A 170 -6.59 13.80 -12.20
C THR A 170 -5.64 12.77 -11.62
N GLU A 171 -5.86 11.51 -11.93
CA GLU A 171 -4.94 10.42 -11.56
C GLU A 171 -3.69 10.48 -12.43
N THR A 172 -2.54 10.29 -11.80
CA THR A 172 -1.27 10.13 -12.50
C THR A 172 -0.96 8.65 -12.58
N MET A 173 -0.80 8.13 -13.81
CA MET A 173 -0.38 6.75 -14.03
C MET A 173 1.15 6.69 -14.18
N TYR A 174 1.75 5.60 -13.74
CA TYR A 174 3.17 5.36 -13.95
C TYR A 174 3.42 4.95 -15.41
N THR A 175 4.37 5.57 -16.09
CA THR A 175 4.65 5.34 -17.51
C THR A 175 6.02 4.71 -17.77
N GLY A 176 6.69 4.19 -16.75
CA GLY A 176 8.01 3.54 -16.91
C GLY A 176 9.18 4.48 -17.19
N THR A 177 8.95 5.75 -17.49
CA THR A 177 10.00 6.72 -17.87
C THR A 177 10.66 7.45 -16.70
N ALA A 178 10.27 7.21 -15.47
CA ALA A 178 10.75 7.94 -14.30
C ALA A 178 12.14 7.51 -13.77
N ASN A 179 12.83 6.57 -14.41
CA ASN A 179 14.15 6.09 -13.99
C ASN A 179 15.29 6.43 -14.97
N ALA A 180 15.16 7.46 -15.78
CA ALA A 180 16.29 8.03 -16.52
C ALA A 180 16.81 9.26 -15.75
N GLY A 181 17.59 9.05 -14.69
CA GLY A 181 18.26 10.19 -14.03
C GLY A 181 18.56 9.97 -12.55
N SER A 182 19.66 9.36 -12.27
CA SER A 182 20.82 9.81 -11.44
C SER A 182 21.64 8.66 -10.97
#